data_89514af6397b884e6d93d58490d8d243
#
_entry.id   89514af6397b884e6d93d58490d8d243
#
_cell.length_a   1.000
_cell.length_b   1.000
_cell.length_c   1.000
_cell.angle_alpha   90.00
_cell.angle_beta   90.00
_cell.angle_gamma   90.00
#
_symmetry.space_group_name_H-M   'P 1'
#
loop_
_entity.id
_entity.type
_entity.pdbx_description
1 polymer ?
#
loop_
_entity_poly.entity_id
_entity_poly.type
_entity_poly.pdbx_seq_one_letter_code
_entity_poly.pdbx_strand_id
1 'polypeptide(L)'
;MDVKSTYTDGARKIASRSMTGLAPLWVYLRRNASFIRFRNWILIANVIGLVGYVVVPTAPPRMFPTFGFPDMLAQMGGLNHGSGFVQLAANPYAAMPSLHSADALIVGITMALVCRHWWSRTLWLLWPAWVWFAVMATGNHFWLDIAAGILVATVAAAVVNHKHLRRFVARVRPAPA
;
A
#
# COMPACT_ATOMS: atom_id res chain seq x y z
N MET A 1 -23.83 -18.82 16.61
CA MET A 1 -23.08 -17.60 16.27
C MET A 1 -21.92 -17.52 17.25
N ASP A 2 -20.72 -17.89 16.82
CA ASP A 2 -19.59 -18.13 17.73
C ASP A 2 -18.89 -16.81 18.07
N VAL A 3 -19.08 -16.34 19.32
CA VAL A 3 -18.51 -15.07 19.83
C VAL A 3 -16.97 -15.04 19.74
N LYS A 4 -16.29 -16.19 19.77
CA LYS A 4 -14.84 -16.29 19.62
C LYS A 4 -14.36 -15.90 18.21
N SER A 5 -15.13 -16.22 17.17
CA SER A 5 -14.81 -15.86 15.78
C SER A 5 -14.83 -14.34 15.58
N THR A 6 -15.78 -13.64 16.18
CA THR A 6 -15.92 -12.18 16.07
C THR A 6 -14.79 -11.43 16.78
N TYR A 7 -14.29 -11.96 17.90
CA TYR A 7 -13.23 -11.32 18.69
C TYR A 7 -11.83 -11.44 17.99
N THR A 8 -11.55 -12.60 17.41
CA THR A 8 -10.29 -12.83 16.68
C THR A 8 -10.23 -12.02 15.38
N ASP A 9 -11.36 -11.80 14.72
CA ASP A 9 -11.45 -11.00 13.50
C ASP A 9 -11.30 -9.49 13.77
N GLY A 10 -11.87 -9.01 14.86
CA GLY A 10 -11.69 -7.63 15.34
C GLY A 10 -10.23 -7.33 15.69
N ALA A 11 -9.56 -8.23 16.41
CA ALA A 11 -8.16 -8.08 16.80
C ALA A 11 -7.21 -8.09 15.57
N ARG A 12 -7.48 -8.92 14.57
CA ARG A 12 -6.70 -8.94 13.31
C ARG A 12 -6.86 -7.65 12.50
N LYS A 13 -8.08 -7.10 12.43
CA LYS A 13 -8.35 -5.82 11.74
C LYS A 13 -7.69 -4.64 12.44
N ILE A 14 -7.68 -4.62 13.77
CA ILE A 14 -7.00 -3.60 14.58
C ILE A 14 -5.49 -3.72 14.38
N ALA A 15 -4.92 -4.92 14.40
CA ALA A 15 -3.48 -5.13 14.23
C ALA A 15 -2.97 -4.70 12.86
N SER A 16 -3.69 -5.01 11.76
CA SER A 16 -3.28 -4.61 10.41
C SER A 16 -3.35 -3.09 10.20
N ARG A 17 -4.41 -2.43 10.69
CA ARG A 17 -4.54 -0.97 10.65
C ARG A 17 -3.54 -0.26 11.56
N SER A 18 -3.22 -0.85 12.71
CA SER A 18 -2.27 -0.28 13.66
C SER A 18 -0.83 -0.31 13.16
N MET A 19 -0.41 -1.35 12.44
CA MET A 19 0.97 -1.42 11.91
C MET A 19 1.22 -0.38 10.81
N THR A 20 0.26 -0.14 9.93
CA THR A 20 0.38 0.90 8.89
C THR A 20 0.40 2.31 9.50
N GLY A 21 -0.28 2.54 10.63
CA GLY A 21 -0.27 3.82 11.34
C GLY A 21 0.92 4.01 12.29
N LEU A 22 1.41 2.94 12.92
CA LEU A 22 2.52 3.01 13.89
C LEU A 22 3.89 3.21 13.22
N ALA A 23 4.12 2.64 12.04
CA ALA A 23 5.37 2.82 11.32
C ALA A 23 5.66 4.29 10.97
N PRO A 24 4.71 5.06 10.37
CA PRO A 24 4.89 6.51 10.16
C PRO A 24 5.16 7.27 11.44
N LEU A 25 4.43 7.00 12.51
CA LEU A 25 4.63 7.66 13.81
C LEU A 25 6.02 7.37 14.37
N TRP A 26 6.49 6.13 14.31
CA TRP A 26 7.82 5.75 14.78
C TRP A 26 8.92 6.44 13.96
N VAL A 27 8.79 6.49 12.63
CA VAL A 27 9.74 7.19 11.75
C VAL A 27 9.74 8.70 12.04
N TYR A 28 8.58 9.29 12.27
CA TYR A 28 8.46 10.70 12.65
C TYR A 28 9.22 11.00 13.96
N LEU A 29 8.99 10.21 15.00
CA LEU A 29 9.57 10.43 16.33
C LEU A 29 11.07 10.15 16.39
N ARG A 30 11.57 9.18 15.63
CA ARG A 30 12.95 8.68 15.73
C ARG A 30 13.86 9.10 14.57
N ARG A 31 13.31 9.47 13.41
CA ARG A 31 14.07 9.74 12.18
C ARG A 31 13.39 10.82 11.33
N ASN A 32 13.19 12.00 11.89
CA ASN A 32 12.46 13.11 11.26
C ASN A 32 12.98 13.45 9.84
N ALA A 33 14.29 13.45 9.59
CA ALA A 33 14.86 13.69 8.27
C ALA A 33 14.41 12.66 7.21
N SER A 34 14.15 11.40 7.61
CA SER A 34 13.65 10.35 6.74
C SER A 34 12.13 10.43 6.59
N PHE A 35 11.42 10.99 7.57
CA PHE A 35 9.98 11.10 7.58
C PHE A 35 9.43 11.95 6.43
N ILE A 36 10.06 13.06 6.10
CA ILE A 36 9.61 13.94 5.00
C ILE A 36 9.63 13.19 3.66
N ARG A 37 10.68 12.43 3.38
CA ARG A 37 10.77 11.60 2.16
C ARG A 37 9.74 10.49 2.16
N PHE A 38 9.59 9.79 3.26
CA PHE A 38 8.60 8.73 3.45
C PHE A 38 7.17 9.25 3.25
N ARG A 39 6.80 10.35 3.93
CA ARG A 39 5.51 11.01 3.79
C ARG A 39 5.22 11.41 2.34
N ASN A 40 6.18 12.08 1.70
CA ASN A 40 6.00 12.53 0.32
C ASN A 40 5.86 11.34 -0.63
N TRP A 41 6.59 10.25 -0.39
CA TRP A 41 6.50 9.04 -1.19
C TRP A 41 5.11 8.42 -1.10
N ILE A 42 4.58 8.21 0.11
CA ILE A 42 3.21 7.72 0.32
C ILE A 42 2.18 8.66 -0.32
N LEU A 43 2.27 9.98 -0.07
CA LEU A 43 1.29 10.93 -0.60
C LEU A 43 1.25 10.90 -2.13
N ILE A 44 2.41 10.92 -2.80
CA ILE A 44 2.47 10.90 -4.26
C ILE A 44 1.95 9.56 -4.80
N ALA A 45 2.32 8.42 -4.17
CA ALA A 45 1.80 7.13 -4.58
C ALA A 45 0.28 7.04 -4.47
N ASN A 46 -0.28 7.53 -3.36
CA ASN A 46 -1.73 7.55 -3.15
C ASN A 46 -2.44 8.48 -4.14
N VAL A 47 -1.89 9.66 -4.46
CA VAL A 47 -2.46 10.55 -5.49
C VAL A 47 -2.47 9.86 -6.86
N ILE A 48 -1.35 9.22 -7.26
CA ILE A 48 -1.28 8.47 -8.53
C ILE A 48 -2.30 7.31 -8.53
N GLY A 49 -2.42 6.59 -7.41
CA GLY A 49 -3.36 5.48 -7.27
C GLY A 49 -4.82 5.94 -7.35
N LEU A 50 -5.18 7.05 -6.71
CA LEU A 50 -6.53 7.63 -6.82
C LEU A 50 -6.87 8.02 -8.26
N VAL A 51 -5.93 8.62 -8.99
CA VAL A 51 -6.10 8.88 -10.43
C VAL A 51 -6.30 7.56 -11.19
N GLY A 52 -5.53 6.52 -10.86
CA GLY A 52 -5.67 5.19 -11.44
C GLY A 52 -7.07 4.60 -11.24
N TYR A 53 -7.67 4.73 -10.08
CA TYR A 53 -9.04 4.25 -9.80
C TYR A 53 -10.10 4.94 -10.66
N VAL A 54 -9.89 6.20 -11.01
CA VAL A 54 -10.80 6.94 -11.88
C VAL A 54 -10.62 6.54 -13.34
N VAL A 55 -9.37 6.33 -13.77
CA VAL A 55 -9.03 6.04 -15.18
C VAL A 55 -9.26 4.57 -15.53
N VAL A 56 -9.02 3.65 -14.58
CA VAL A 56 -9.11 2.19 -14.78
C VAL A 56 -9.95 1.57 -13.65
N PRO A 57 -11.27 1.79 -13.65
CA PRO A 57 -12.14 1.15 -12.65
C PRO A 57 -12.14 -0.37 -12.87
N THR A 58 -11.69 -1.12 -11.87
CA THR A 58 -11.59 -2.59 -11.94
C THR A 58 -12.24 -3.24 -10.73
N ALA A 59 -12.99 -4.33 -11.00
CA ALA A 59 -13.64 -5.13 -9.96
C ALA A 59 -12.65 -6.14 -9.37
N PRO A 60 -12.58 -6.27 -8.04
CA PRO A 60 -11.73 -7.27 -7.39
C PRO A 60 -12.29 -8.70 -7.54
N PRO A 61 -11.44 -9.75 -7.35
CA PRO A 61 -11.85 -11.16 -7.48
C PRO A 61 -13.10 -11.54 -6.67
N ARG A 62 -13.26 -10.99 -5.46
CA ARG A 62 -14.40 -11.29 -4.58
C ARG A 62 -15.77 -10.92 -5.16
N MET A 63 -15.82 -10.05 -6.16
CA MET A 63 -17.07 -9.67 -6.84
C MET A 63 -17.50 -10.68 -7.90
N PHE A 64 -16.66 -11.66 -8.21
CA PHE A 64 -16.96 -12.70 -9.18
C PHE A 64 -17.32 -14.00 -8.45
N PRO A 65 -18.59 -14.46 -8.49
CA PRO A 65 -19.03 -15.69 -7.79
C PRO A 65 -18.25 -16.93 -8.20
N THR A 66 -17.73 -16.96 -9.43
CA THR A 66 -16.96 -18.09 -9.99
C THR A 66 -15.66 -18.36 -9.24
N PHE A 67 -15.09 -17.40 -8.55
CA PHE A 67 -13.87 -17.57 -7.77
C PHE A 67 -14.12 -18.07 -6.34
N GLY A 68 -15.37 -18.13 -5.87
CA GLY A 68 -15.73 -18.67 -4.57
C GLY A 68 -15.26 -17.84 -3.36
N PHE A 69 -14.81 -16.60 -3.54
CA PHE A 69 -14.45 -15.72 -2.44
C PHE A 69 -15.71 -15.17 -1.76
N PRO A 70 -15.81 -15.22 -0.41
CA PRO A 70 -16.88 -14.53 0.30
C PRO A 70 -16.71 -13.01 0.17
N ASP A 71 -17.76 -12.30 -0.27
CA ASP A 71 -17.74 -10.84 -0.27
C ASP A 71 -17.93 -10.30 1.15
N MET A 72 -16.80 -10.17 1.86
CA MET A 72 -16.76 -9.70 3.24
C MET A 72 -17.23 -8.25 3.37
N LEU A 73 -17.14 -7.43 2.31
CA LEU A 73 -17.64 -6.05 2.33
C LEU A 73 -19.16 -5.99 2.24
N ALA A 74 -19.77 -6.83 1.41
CA ALA A 74 -21.21 -6.96 1.34
C ALA A 74 -21.80 -7.52 2.65
N GLN A 75 -21.11 -8.46 3.29
CA GLN A 75 -21.54 -9.06 4.56
C GLN A 75 -21.39 -8.12 5.78
N MET A 76 -20.48 -7.16 5.71
CA MET A 76 -20.28 -6.18 6.81
C MET A 76 -21.35 -5.07 6.83
N GLY A 77 -22.44 -5.23 6.07
CA GLY A 77 -23.65 -4.42 6.11
C GLY A 77 -23.37 -2.92 6.07
N GLY A 78 -23.35 -2.37 4.86
CA GLY A 78 -23.60 -0.96 4.63
C GLY A 78 -22.99 0.01 5.64
N LEU A 79 -21.70 0.28 5.54
CA LEU A 79 -21.22 1.59 5.97
C LEU A 79 -22.05 2.59 5.16
N ASN A 80 -22.96 3.28 5.84
CA ASN A 80 -23.83 4.28 5.25
C ASN A 80 -22.92 5.38 4.65
N HIS A 81 -22.66 5.31 3.37
CA HIS A 81 -21.65 6.09 2.65
C HIS A 81 -22.18 7.50 2.37
N GLY A 82 -22.67 8.18 3.40
CA GLY A 82 -23.32 9.47 3.29
C GLY A 82 -22.44 10.66 2.88
N SER A 83 -21.11 10.48 2.73
CA SER A 83 -20.24 11.53 2.21
C SER A 83 -19.53 11.06 0.94
N GLY A 84 -19.50 11.89 -0.12
CA GLY A 84 -18.84 11.56 -1.39
C GLY A 84 -17.37 11.17 -1.25
N PHE A 85 -16.69 11.65 -0.21
CA PHE A 85 -15.30 11.28 0.09
C PHE A 85 -15.18 9.83 0.61
N VAL A 86 -16.14 9.38 1.42
CA VAL A 86 -16.21 7.99 1.90
C VAL A 86 -16.57 7.05 0.76
N GLN A 87 -17.46 7.47 -0.15
CA GLN A 87 -17.81 6.71 -1.35
C GLN A 87 -16.60 6.51 -2.27
N LEU A 88 -15.76 7.54 -2.45
CA LEU A 88 -14.54 7.44 -3.25
C LEU A 88 -13.51 6.49 -2.61
N ALA A 89 -13.35 6.56 -1.29
CA ALA A 89 -12.44 5.69 -0.53
C ALA A 89 -12.95 4.25 -0.38
N ALA A 90 -14.28 4.05 -0.42
CA ALA A 90 -14.94 2.75 -0.34
C ALA A 90 -15.45 2.25 -1.70
N ASN A 91 -14.95 2.81 -2.82
CA ASN A 91 -15.32 2.40 -4.15
C ASN A 91 -15.04 0.89 -4.35
N PRO A 92 -16.07 0.06 -4.56
CA PRO A 92 -15.89 -1.38 -4.74
C PRO A 92 -15.12 -1.72 -6.02
N TYR A 93 -15.07 -0.82 -6.98
CA TYR A 93 -14.35 -0.96 -8.26
C TYR A 93 -12.92 -0.39 -8.23
N ALA A 94 -12.39 -0.07 -7.05
CA ALA A 94 -11.05 0.46 -6.90
C ALA A 94 -10.02 -0.66 -6.63
N ALA A 95 -9.94 -1.66 -7.52
CA ALA A 95 -8.98 -2.75 -7.36
C ALA A 95 -7.61 -2.39 -7.95
N MET A 96 -7.54 -1.67 -9.07
CA MET A 96 -6.30 -1.36 -9.77
C MET A 96 -6.05 0.15 -9.86
N PRO A 97 -4.83 0.62 -9.48
CA PRO A 97 -3.70 -0.12 -8.90
C PRO A 97 -3.89 -0.43 -7.40
N SER A 98 -3.30 -1.53 -6.90
CA SER A 98 -3.39 -1.85 -5.47
C SER A 98 -2.58 -0.88 -4.61
N LEU A 99 -3.26 0.03 -3.91
CA LEU A 99 -2.61 0.91 -2.94
C LEU A 99 -2.09 0.14 -1.71
N HIS A 100 -2.71 -0.99 -1.34
CA HIS A 100 -2.15 -1.88 -0.32
C HIS A 100 -0.76 -2.39 -0.70
N SER A 101 -0.56 -2.71 -1.98
CA SER A 101 0.72 -3.15 -2.51
C SER A 101 1.75 -2.01 -2.51
N ALA A 102 1.36 -0.83 -2.98
CA ALA A 102 2.23 0.34 -3.03
C ALA A 102 2.68 0.75 -1.62
N ASP A 103 1.74 0.91 -0.70
CA ASP A 103 2.02 1.37 0.68
C ASP A 103 2.84 0.34 1.45
N ALA A 104 2.54 -0.97 1.30
CA ALA A 104 3.34 -2.02 1.92
C ALA A 104 4.80 -2.00 1.45
N LEU A 105 5.03 -1.78 0.16
CA LEU A 105 6.37 -1.66 -0.41
C LEU A 105 7.11 -0.43 0.12
N ILE A 106 6.46 0.72 0.16
CA ILE A 106 7.02 1.98 0.66
C ILE A 106 7.38 1.86 2.14
N VAL A 107 6.48 1.31 2.95
CA VAL A 107 6.71 1.06 4.39
C VAL A 107 7.84 0.07 4.57
N GLY A 108 7.82 -1.06 3.89
CA GLY A 108 8.83 -2.11 4.00
C GLY A 108 10.23 -1.60 3.68
N ILE A 109 10.39 -0.90 2.55
CA ILE A 109 11.69 -0.32 2.16
C ILE A 109 12.13 0.76 3.16
N THR A 110 11.24 1.68 3.55
CA THR A 110 11.59 2.76 4.48
C THR A 110 12.03 2.20 5.82
N MET A 111 11.29 1.24 6.37
CA MET A 111 11.63 0.62 7.65
C MET A 111 12.93 -0.18 7.56
N ALA A 112 13.16 -0.91 6.48
CA ALA A 112 14.42 -1.62 6.25
C ALA A 112 15.63 -0.66 6.19
N LEU A 113 15.47 0.53 5.63
CA LEU A 113 16.54 1.54 5.58
C LEU A 113 16.81 2.19 6.94
N VAL A 114 15.79 2.31 7.80
CA VAL A 114 15.90 2.98 9.11
C VAL A 114 16.34 2.02 10.22
N CYS A 115 16.02 0.72 10.11
CA CYS A 115 16.41 -0.30 11.07
C CYS A 115 17.92 -0.56 11.07
N ARG A 116 18.49 -0.80 12.28
CA ARG A 116 19.93 -1.07 12.44
C ARG A 116 20.26 -2.55 12.32
N HIS A 117 19.41 -3.42 12.86
CA HIS A 117 19.64 -4.86 12.91
C HIS A 117 19.27 -5.54 11.59
N TRP A 118 20.11 -6.43 11.10
CA TRP A 118 19.92 -7.12 9.82
C TRP A 118 18.62 -7.94 9.78
N TRP A 119 18.30 -8.68 10.86
CA TRP A 119 17.08 -9.46 10.96
C TRP A 119 15.80 -8.60 10.87
N SER A 120 15.82 -7.42 11.52
CA SER A 120 14.72 -6.46 11.43
C SER A 120 14.56 -5.91 10.01
N ARG A 121 15.67 -5.65 9.31
CA ARG A 121 15.66 -5.22 7.91
C ARG A 121 15.05 -6.29 7.01
N THR A 122 15.43 -7.56 7.22
CA THR A 122 14.89 -8.70 6.46
C THR A 122 13.39 -8.84 6.68
N LEU A 123 12.91 -8.77 7.93
CA LEU A 123 11.48 -8.83 8.22
C LEU A 123 10.70 -7.71 7.51
N TRP A 124 11.22 -6.49 7.49
CA TRP A 124 10.57 -5.38 6.80
C TRP A 124 10.61 -5.51 5.28
N LEU A 125 11.63 -6.13 4.70
CA LEU A 125 11.67 -6.43 3.27
C LEU A 125 10.72 -7.57 2.88
N LEU A 126 10.42 -8.50 3.79
CA LEU A 126 9.42 -9.55 3.59
C LEU A 126 7.97 -9.07 3.81
N TRP A 127 7.79 -7.95 4.52
CA TRP A 127 6.47 -7.39 4.81
C TRP A 127 5.60 -7.16 3.57
N PRO A 128 6.09 -6.55 2.46
CA PRO A 128 5.29 -6.40 1.25
C PRO A 128 4.80 -7.73 0.69
N ALA A 129 5.66 -8.76 0.64
CA ALA A 129 5.30 -10.08 0.15
C ALA A 129 4.16 -10.70 0.97
N TRP A 130 4.20 -10.55 2.30
CA TRP A 130 3.12 -10.98 3.18
C TRP A 130 1.80 -10.24 2.89
N VAL A 131 1.84 -8.92 2.71
CA VAL A 131 0.65 -8.13 2.37
C VAL A 131 0.09 -8.55 1.02
N TRP A 132 0.94 -8.74 0.00
CA TRP A 132 0.53 -9.19 -1.34
C TRP A 132 -0.15 -10.55 -1.28
N PHE A 133 0.43 -11.50 -0.55
CA PHE A 133 -0.19 -12.79 -0.31
C PHE A 133 -1.58 -12.63 0.35
N ALA A 134 -1.66 -11.83 1.41
CA ALA A 134 -2.90 -11.62 2.15
C ALA A 134 -4.03 -11.03 1.29
N VAL A 135 -3.72 -10.01 0.46
CA VAL A 135 -4.75 -9.35 -0.38
C VAL A 135 -5.19 -10.23 -1.56
N MET A 136 -4.34 -11.13 -2.04
CA MET A 136 -4.73 -12.16 -3.02
C MET A 136 -5.55 -13.27 -2.37
N ALA A 137 -5.11 -13.80 -1.24
CA ALA A 137 -5.79 -14.87 -0.52
C ALA A 137 -7.20 -14.48 -0.04
N THR A 138 -7.44 -13.19 0.17
CA THR A 138 -8.77 -12.65 0.55
C THR A 138 -9.61 -12.21 -0.65
N GLY A 139 -9.15 -12.43 -1.89
CA GLY A 139 -9.86 -12.03 -3.10
C GLY A 139 -10.02 -10.52 -3.29
N ASN A 140 -9.20 -9.72 -2.63
CA ASN A 140 -9.25 -8.25 -2.75
C ASN A 140 -8.54 -7.74 -4.01
N HIS A 141 -7.50 -8.43 -4.48
CA HIS A 141 -6.71 -8.01 -5.62
C HIS A 141 -6.27 -9.19 -6.46
N PHE A 142 -6.16 -8.97 -7.77
CA PHE A 142 -5.41 -9.81 -8.69
C PHE A 142 -3.91 -9.51 -8.62
N TRP A 143 -3.07 -10.41 -9.12
CA TRP A 143 -1.63 -10.19 -9.20
C TRP A 143 -1.26 -8.96 -10.06
N LEU A 144 -2.06 -8.64 -11.10
CA LEU A 144 -1.89 -7.45 -11.94
C LEU A 144 -2.10 -6.15 -11.15
N ASP A 145 -3.05 -6.12 -10.23
CA ASP A 145 -3.29 -4.95 -9.37
C ASP A 145 -2.09 -4.69 -8.48
N ILE A 146 -1.45 -5.78 -7.99
CA ILE A 146 -0.23 -5.72 -7.18
C ILE A 146 0.92 -5.17 -8.02
N ALA A 147 1.12 -5.70 -9.23
CA ALA A 147 2.16 -5.23 -10.14
C ALA A 147 1.99 -3.74 -10.48
N ALA A 148 0.74 -3.30 -10.74
CA ALA A 148 0.43 -1.89 -10.93
C ALA A 148 0.73 -1.05 -9.68
N GLY A 149 0.43 -1.55 -8.48
CA GLY A 149 0.77 -0.89 -7.22
C GLY A 149 2.29 -0.75 -7.01
N ILE A 150 3.07 -1.77 -7.35
CA ILE A 150 4.54 -1.72 -7.34
C ILE A 150 5.05 -0.64 -8.31
N LEU A 151 4.46 -0.58 -9.52
CA LEU A 151 4.79 0.44 -10.51
C LEU A 151 4.51 1.86 -9.96
N VAL A 152 3.34 2.07 -9.36
CA VAL A 152 2.96 3.34 -8.72
C VAL A 152 3.97 3.73 -7.64
N ALA A 153 4.33 2.82 -6.74
CA ALA A 153 5.34 3.06 -5.70
C ALA A 153 6.70 3.44 -6.32
N THR A 154 7.11 2.78 -7.40
CA THR A 154 8.38 3.03 -8.10
C THR A 154 8.38 4.41 -8.77
N VAL A 155 7.31 4.76 -9.47
CA VAL A 155 7.15 6.09 -10.08
C VAL A 155 7.17 7.19 -9.02
N ALA A 156 6.43 7.00 -7.93
CA ALA A 156 6.43 7.94 -6.80
C ALA A 156 7.83 8.10 -6.18
N ALA A 157 8.60 7.00 -6.04
CA ALA A 157 9.99 7.05 -5.59
C ALA A 157 10.87 7.89 -6.53
N ALA A 158 10.72 7.71 -7.84
CA ALA A 158 11.46 8.48 -8.84
C ALA A 158 11.13 9.98 -8.75
N VAL A 159 9.86 10.33 -8.56
CA VAL A 159 9.40 11.72 -8.38
C VAL A 159 10.00 12.33 -7.10
N VAL A 160 9.93 11.64 -5.97
CA VAL A 160 10.47 12.12 -4.68
C VAL A 160 11.98 12.30 -4.74
N ASN A 161 12.67 11.42 -5.44
CA ASN A 161 14.13 11.43 -5.51
C ASN A 161 14.70 12.08 -6.79
N HIS A 162 13.88 12.76 -7.60
CA HIS A 162 14.27 13.28 -8.92
C HIS A 162 15.54 14.15 -8.89
N LYS A 163 15.75 14.95 -7.83
CA LYS A 163 16.95 15.79 -7.68
C LYS A 163 18.22 14.94 -7.49
N HIS A 164 18.14 13.87 -6.74
CA HIS A 164 19.25 12.93 -6.55
C HIS A 164 19.52 12.14 -7.82
N LEU A 165 18.47 11.70 -8.50
CA LEU A 165 18.56 10.97 -9.75
C LEU A 165 19.20 11.84 -10.85
N ARG A 166 18.81 13.09 -11.00
CA ARG A 166 19.44 14.04 -11.94
C ARG A 166 20.92 14.25 -11.66
N ARG A 167 21.31 14.39 -10.39
CA ARG A 167 22.72 14.53 -9.99
C ARG A 167 23.52 13.27 -10.30
N PHE A 168 22.94 12.09 -10.08
CA PHE A 168 23.57 10.82 -10.41
C PHE A 168 23.76 10.67 -11.93
N VAL A 169 22.73 10.90 -12.73
CA VAL A 169 22.79 10.86 -14.20
C VAL A 169 23.81 11.85 -14.76
N ALA A 170 23.87 13.06 -14.19
CA ALA A 170 24.86 14.08 -14.61
C ALA A 170 26.31 13.65 -14.33
N ARG A 171 26.55 12.84 -13.28
CA ARG A 171 27.89 12.31 -12.96
C ARG A 171 28.31 11.14 -13.85
N VAL A 172 27.34 10.37 -14.35
CA VAL A 172 27.58 9.18 -15.16
C VAL A 172 27.67 9.50 -16.67
N ARG A 173 27.14 10.66 -17.09
CA ARG A 173 27.28 11.10 -18.51
C ARG A 173 28.74 11.41 -18.79
N PRO A 174 29.36 10.76 -19.80
CA PRO A 174 30.67 11.14 -20.26
C PRO A 174 30.62 12.59 -20.75
N ALA A 175 31.75 13.32 -20.56
CA ALA A 175 31.89 14.68 -21.07
C ALA A 175 31.69 14.65 -22.61
N PRO A 176 30.99 15.64 -23.19
CA PRO A 176 30.90 15.74 -24.64
C PRO A 176 32.32 15.86 -25.19
N ALA A 177 32.63 15.02 -26.19
CA ALA A 177 33.90 15.04 -26.92
C ALA A 177 34.07 16.35 -27.69
#